data_b52c70ff94132d5287a0ec6742d766fb
#
_entry.id   b52c70ff94132d5287a0ec6742d766fb
#
_cell.length_a   1.000
_cell.length_b   1.000
_cell.length_c   1.000
_cell.angle_alpha   90.00
_cell.angle_beta   90.00
_cell.angle_gamma   90.00
#
_symmetry.space_group_name_H-M   'P 1'
#
loop_
_entity.id
_entity.type
_entity.pdbx_description
1 polymer ?
#
loop_
_entity_poly.entity_id
_entity_poly.type
_entity_poly.pdbx_seq_one_letter_code
_entity_poly.pdbx_strand_id
1 'polypeptide(L)'
;MQTIQSYQEFLDLSQAPLSVFIAKTKMCSVCVPISAKLETFMKDYPEIPMYQIYLEDVLEFQGQQLIFTVPTIVFFSEGKEILRESRFIDFDKMERLLEIYQS
;
A
#
# COMPACT_ATOMS: atom_id res chain seq x y z
N MET A 1 9.17 -6.42 -4.03
CA MET A 1 8.04 -5.46 -4.14
C MET A 1 8.37 -4.45 -5.23
N GLN A 2 7.44 -4.25 -6.16
CA GLN A 2 7.68 -3.34 -7.29
C GLN A 2 7.53 -1.89 -6.83
N THR A 3 8.42 -1.02 -7.33
CA THR A 3 8.42 0.40 -6.99
C THR A 3 7.66 1.18 -8.06
N ILE A 4 6.69 2.01 -7.63
CA ILE A 4 5.92 2.86 -8.52
C ILE A 4 6.74 4.10 -8.88
N GLN A 5 6.82 4.42 -10.17
CA GLN A 5 7.65 5.51 -10.67
C GLN A 5 6.88 6.78 -11.04
N SER A 6 5.55 6.68 -11.21
CA SER A 6 4.74 7.83 -11.60
C SER A 6 3.33 7.71 -11.04
N TYR A 7 2.63 8.83 -10.96
CA TYR A 7 1.25 8.84 -10.50
C TYR A 7 0.33 8.09 -11.46
N GLN A 8 0.59 8.21 -12.77
CA GLN A 8 -0.22 7.50 -13.76
C GLN A 8 -0.07 5.98 -13.60
N GLU A 9 1.14 5.51 -13.32
CA GLU A 9 1.37 4.09 -13.05
C GLU A 9 0.54 3.62 -11.85
N PHE A 10 0.52 4.43 -10.77
CA PHE A 10 -0.31 4.12 -9.61
C PHE A 10 -1.79 4.02 -10.00
N LEU A 11 -2.29 5.00 -10.74
CA LEU A 11 -3.71 5.01 -11.14
C LEU A 11 -4.07 3.77 -11.94
N ASP A 12 -3.22 3.37 -12.88
CA ASP A 12 -3.46 2.19 -13.71
C ASP A 12 -3.45 0.90 -12.86
N LEU A 13 -2.46 0.75 -11.98
CA LEU A 13 -2.30 -0.46 -11.18
C LEU A 13 -3.36 -0.59 -10.08
N SER A 14 -3.90 0.53 -9.61
CA SER A 14 -4.94 0.52 -8.58
C SER A 14 -6.29 0.02 -9.10
N GLN A 15 -6.44 -0.14 -10.43
CA GLN A 15 -7.70 -0.62 -11.03
C GLN A 15 -7.90 -2.13 -10.89
N ALA A 16 -6.90 -2.88 -10.46
CA ALA A 16 -7.01 -4.32 -10.25
C ALA A 16 -8.10 -4.65 -9.23
N PRO A 17 -8.64 -5.88 -9.25
CA PRO A 17 -9.66 -6.28 -8.25
C PRO A 17 -9.22 -6.05 -6.82
N LEU A 18 -7.93 -6.28 -6.52
CA LEU A 18 -7.31 -5.93 -5.24
C LEU A 18 -5.85 -5.57 -5.49
N SER A 19 -5.37 -4.54 -4.81
CA SER A 19 -3.96 -4.16 -4.84
C SER A 19 -3.61 -3.48 -3.52
N VAL A 20 -2.33 -3.55 -3.14
CA VAL A 20 -1.86 -2.92 -1.91
C VAL A 20 -0.64 -2.05 -2.22
N PHE A 21 -0.62 -0.87 -1.61
CA PHE A 21 0.45 0.11 -1.78
C PHE A 21 0.97 0.53 -0.42
N ILE A 22 2.31 0.54 -0.26
CA ILE A 22 2.92 1.12 0.93
C ILE A 22 3.65 2.40 0.55
N ALA A 23 3.26 3.50 1.18
CA ALA A 23 3.87 4.81 0.99
C ALA A 23 4.98 4.98 2.02
N LYS A 24 6.16 5.36 1.56
CA LYS A 24 7.34 5.54 2.39
C LYS A 24 8.17 6.73 1.94
N THR A 25 9.18 7.06 2.73
CA THR A 25 10.24 7.99 2.32
C THR A 25 11.57 7.28 2.45
N LYS A 26 12.59 7.78 1.75
CA LYS A 26 13.91 7.12 1.72
C LYS A 26 14.61 7.18 3.07
N MET A 27 14.28 8.17 3.90
CA MET A 27 14.88 8.34 5.23
C MET A 27 14.03 7.79 6.37
N CYS A 28 12.99 7.04 6.06
CA CYS A 28 12.07 6.52 7.07
C CYS A 28 12.59 5.18 7.62
N SER A 29 13.21 5.21 8.79
CA SER A 29 13.77 4.00 9.41
C SER A 29 12.69 3.00 9.80
N VAL A 30 11.52 3.48 10.25
CA VAL A 30 10.42 2.58 10.65
C VAL A 30 9.71 1.95 9.45
N CYS A 31 9.91 2.51 8.24
CA CYS A 31 9.34 1.93 7.03
C CYS A 31 9.97 0.58 6.68
N VAL A 32 11.26 0.39 7.03
CA VAL A 32 11.98 -0.84 6.71
C VAL A 32 11.34 -2.07 7.36
N PRO A 33 11.18 -2.12 8.70
CA PRO A 33 10.56 -3.29 9.33
C PRO A 33 9.10 -3.47 8.95
N ILE A 34 8.35 -2.38 8.73
CA ILE A 34 6.94 -2.49 8.33
C ILE A 34 6.83 -3.04 6.91
N SER A 35 7.72 -2.62 5.99
CA SER A 35 7.74 -3.18 4.64
C SER A 35 8.00 -4.69 4.67
N ALA A 36 8.97 -5.13 5.47
CA ALA A 36 9.30 -6.55 5.60
C ALA A 36 8.12 -7.33 6.18
N LYS A 37 7.45 -6.77 7.18
CA LYS A 37 6.29 -7.40 7.79
C LYS A 37 5.12 -7.49 6.81
N LEU A 38 4.91 -6.44 6.01
CA LEU A 38 3.87 -6.46 4.97
C LEU A 38 4.17 -7.54 3.93
N GLU A 39 5.42 -7.66 3.49
CA GLU A 39 5.80 -8.68 2.51
C GLU A 39 5.52 -10.08 3.06
N THR A 40 5.85 -10.33 4.33
CA THR A 40 5.57 -11.61 4.98
C THR A 40 4.07 -11.87 5.06
N PHE A 41 3.31 -10.86 5.47
CA PHE A 41 1.85 -10.96 5.56
C PHE A 41 1.23 -11.29 4.20
N MET A 42 1.69 -10.63 3.14
CA MET A 42 1.12 -10.80 1.80
C MET A 42 1.50 -12.12 1.13
N LYS A 43 2.42 -12.90 1.70
CA LYS A 43 2.73 -14.24 1.18
C LYS A 43 1.53 -15.16 1.19
N ASP A 44 0.57 -14.94 2.09
CA ASP A 44 -0.66 -15.71 2.15
C ASP A 44 -1.70 -15.26 1.11
N TYR A 45 -1.40 -14.20 0.38
CA TYR A 45 -2.30 -13.60 -0.63
C TYR A 45 -1.52 -13.34 -1.93
N PRO A 46 -0.95 -14.40 -2.55
CA PRO A 46 -0.04 -14.21 -3.69
C PRO A 46 -0.68 -13.63 -4.94
N GLU A 47 -2.02 -13.66 -5.05
CA GLU A 47 -2.74 -13.10 -6.19
C GLU A 47 -2.93 -11.59 -6.07
N ILE A 48 -2.65 -10.99 -4.91
CA ILE A 48 -2.79 -9.55 -4.71
C ILE A 48 -1.45 -8.86 -5.00
N PRO A 49 -1.37 -8.01 -6.03
CA PRO A 49 -0.13 -7.30 -6.31
C PRO A 49 0.20 -6.28 -5.23
N MET A 50 1.49 -6.14 -4.94
CA MET A 50 1.99 -5.32 -3.86
C MET A 50 3.04 -4.35 -4.40
N TYR A 51 2.89 -3.06 -4.05
CA TYR A 51 3.74 -2.00 -4.58
C TYR A 51 4.22 -1.08 -3.46
N GLN A 52 5.38 -0.45 -3.70
CA GLN A 52 5.88 0.59 -2.82
C GLN A 52 6.01 1.90 -3.59
N ILE A 53 5.80 3.01 -2.89
CA ILE A 53 5.91 4.35 -3.46
C ILE A 53 6.73 5.22 -2.51
N TYR A 54 7.82 5.79 -3.03
CA TYR A 54 8.59 6.78 -2.28
C TYR A 54 8.00 8.15 -2.57
N LEU A 55 7.52 8.84 -1.53
CA LEU A 55 6.82 10.11 -1.69
C LEU A 55 7.67 11.17 -2.40
N GLU A 56 8.99 11.17 -2.15
CA GLU A 56 9.87 12.15 -2.81
C GLU A 56 9.98 11.91 -4.32
N ASP A 57 9.69 10.71 -4.80
CA ASP A 57 9.77 10.39 -6.22
C ASP A 57 8.43 10.58 -6.96
N VAL A 58 7.31 10.61 -6.22
CA VAL A 58 5.98 10.74 -6.81
C VAL A 58 5.17 11.72 -5.96
N LEU A 59 5.54 13.01 -6.04
CA LEU A 59 4.92 14.04 -5.20
C LEU A 59 3.42 14.19 -5.43
N GLU A 60 2.96 13.97 -6.65
CA GLU A 60 1.54 14.05 -6.98
C GLU A 60 0.72 13.02 -6.20
N PHE A 61 1.29 11.82 -6.01
CA PHE A 61 0.64 10.78 -5.21
C PHE A 61 0.38 11.26 -3.78
N GLN A 62 1.37 11.89 -3.16
CA GLN A 62 1.24 12.39 -1.79
C GLN A 62 0.08 13.38 -1.67
N GLY A 63 0.01 14.33 -2.59
CA GLY A 63 -1.03 15.35 -2.56
C GLY A 63 -2.41 14.83 -2.89
N GLN A 64 -2.52 14.04 -3.96
CA GLN A 64 -3.81 13.53 -4.43
C GLN A 64 -4.38 12.47 -3.51
N GLN A 65 -3.54 11.63 -2.91
CA GLN A 65 -3.99 10.56 -2.03
C GLN A 65 -3.97 10.95 -0.56
N LEU A 66 -3.60 12.20 -0.25
CA LEU A 66 -3.61 12.75 1.12
C LEU A 66 -2.79 11.90 2.08
N ILE A 67 -1.52 11.66 1.73
CA ILE A 67 -0.60 10.90 2.57
C ILE A 67 0.13 11.87 3.49
N PHE A 68 -0.17 11.84 4.78
CA PHE A 68 0.40 12.79 5.76
C PHE A 68 1.48 12.18 6.65
N THR A 69 1.54 10.86 6.74
CA THR A 69 2.53 10.15 7.57
C THR A 69 3.05 8.94 6.82
N VAL A 70 4.25 8.48 7.19
CA VAL A 70 4.83 7.26 6.64
C VAL A 70 5.27 6.36 7.79
N PRO A 71 5.14 5.04 7.64
CA PRO A 71 4.55 4.34 6.51
C PRO A 71 3.02 4.45 6.52
N THR A 72 2.41 4.45 5.34
CA THR A 72 0.97 4.33 5.18
C THR A 72 0.72 3.19 4.21
N ILE A 73 -0.15 2.26 4.59
CA ILE A 73 -0.53 1.13 3.75
C ILE A 73 -1.97 1.34 3.31
N VAL A 74 -2.20 1.27 1.99
CA VAL A 74 -3.54 1.49 1.43
C VAL A 74 -3.89 0.33 0.52
N PHE A 75 -5.09 -0.21 0.72
CA PHE A 75 -5.64 -1.24 -0.16
C PHE A 75 -6.66 -0.62 -1.09
N PHE A 76 -6.61 -1.01 -2.36
CA PHE A 76 -7.55 -0.56 -3.39
C PHE A 76 -8.25 -1.74 -4.02
N SER A 77 -9.50 -1.52 -4.41
CA SER A 77 -10.30 -2.46 -5.19
C SER A 77 -10.92 -1.69 -6.35
N GLU A 78 -10.51 -2.01 -7.58
CA GLU A 78 -11.04 -1.37 -8.80
C GLU A 78 -11.02 0.15 -8.72
N GLY A 79 -9.89 0.70 -8.27
CA GLY A 79 -9.66 2.13 -8.19
C GLY A 79 -10.18 2.82 -6.95
N LYS A 80 -10.83 2.07 -6.04
CA LYS A 80 -11.40 2.63 -4.82
C LYS A 80 -10.59 2.21 -3.60
N GLU A 81 -10.28 3.16 -2.74
CA GLU A 81 -9.63 2.86 -1.47
C GLU A 81 -10.60 2.12 -0.57
N ILE A 82 -10.17 0.95 -0.05
CA ILE A 82 -11.02 0.14 0.82
C ILE A 82 -10.48 0.03 2.24
N LEU A 83 -9.18 0.31 2.44
CA LEU A 83 -8.59 0.32 3.78
C LEU A 83 -7.32 1.16 3.75
N ARG A 84 -7.12 1.95 4.80
CA ARG A 84 -5.90 2.73 4.99
C ARG A 84 -5.43 2.54 6.42
N GLU A 85 -4.15 2.15 6.57
CA GLU A 85 -3.51 2.04 7.88
C GLU A 85 -2.28 2.93 7.91
N SER A 86 -2.18 3.79 8.91
CA SER A 86 -1.02 4.66 9.09
C SER A 86 -0.68 4.72 10.57
N ARG A 87 0.59 5.02 10.88
CA ARG A 87 1.16 5.04 12.23
C ARG A 87 1.17 3.67 12.89
N PHE A 88 0.03 3.20 13.36
CA PHE A 88 -0.13 1.89 14.00
C PHE A 88 -0.77 0.96 13.00
N ILE A 89 0.06 0.11 12.37
CA ILE A 89 -0.41 -0.79 11.31
C ILE A 89 -1.04 -2.02 11.96
N ASP A 90 -2.34 -2.19 11.75
CA ASP A 90 -3.11 -3.29 12.33
C ASP A 90 -3.27 -4.41 11.29
N PHE A 91 -2.38 -5.41 11.38
CA PHE A 91 -2.39 -6.53 10.43
C PHE A 91 -3.60 -7.44 10.61
N ASP A 92 -4.15 -7.51 11.83
CA ASP A 92 -5.36 -8.31 12.06
C ASP A 92 -6.56 -7.70 11.32
N LYS A 93 -6.65 -6.37 11.31
CA LYS A 93 -7.68 -5.66 10.57
C LYS A 93 -7.55 -5.88 9.06
N MET A 94 -6.30 -5.87 8.57
CA MET A 94 -6.03 -6.16 7.16
C MET A 94 -6.45 -7.58 6.81
N GLU A 95 -6.16 -8.55 7.68
CA GLU A 95 -6.54 -9.95 7.46
C GLU A 95 -8.07 -10.09 7.38
N ARG A 96 -8.80 -9.46 8.29
CA ARG A 96 -10.26 -9.51 8.27
C ARG A 96 -10.83 -8.92 6.98
N LEU A 97 -10.25 -7.81 6.51
CA LEU A 97 -10.69 -7.21 5.26
C LEU A 97 -10.49 -8.15 4.08
N LEU A 98 -9.29 -8.75 3.98
CA LEU A 98 -8.96 -9.62 2.86
C LEU A 98 -9.80 -10.88 2.86
N GLU A 99 -10.14 -11.42 4.03
CA GLU A 99 -11.06 -12.56 4.12
C GLU A 99 -12.42 -12.23 3.50
N ILE A 100 -12.93 -11.02 3.76
CA ILE A 100 -14.20 -10.58 3.20
C ILE A 100 -14.12 -10.46 1.68
N TYR A 101 -13.05 -9.84 1.18
CA TYR A 101 -12.93 -9.56 -0.26
C TYR A 101 -12.56 -10.79 -1.09
N GLN A 102 -12.04 -11.83 -0.47
CA GLN A 102 -11.65 -13.05 -1.17
C GLN A 102 -12.58 -14.25 -0.94
N SER A 103 -13.58 -14.06 -0.13
CA SER A 103 -14.53 -15.14 0.17
C SER A 103 -15.49 -15.42 -1.00
#